data_45f3d6a04ec995a54cd0e05b41e23e32
#
_entry.id   45f3d6a04ec995a54cd0e05b41e23e32
#
_cell.length_a   1.000
_cell.length_b   1.000
_cell.length_c   1.000
_cell.angle_alpha   90.00
_cell.angle_beta   90.00
_cell.angle_gamma   90.00
#
_symmetry.space_group_name_H-M   'P 1'
#
loop_
_entity.id
_entity.type
_entity.pdbx_description
1 polymer ?
#
loop_
_entity_poly.entity_id
_entity_poly.type
_entity_poly.pdbx_seq_one_letter_code
_entity_poly.pdbx_strand_id
1 'polypeptide(L)'
;QTDGSSVVLPGIATLSNARVDIKADPSVNWFIDYNDGNIDPETGKPVGTLRIPSFLRHATGFIDSRSILRNTCDYVGDQILALVKKYGIKGTSINPDDIEKIVFTTATELEFWVKTPSQDVATRLLSASQKMQEQYWQRTHGVVRTALEQTVERLEKYGFAPEMGHKEVGGVKAQIDDSGKLTFVLEQLEVDWKYTSDPVQTADNEIAARIIVREVFRENGLEVTFQAKPIHGVAGSGEHTHFGIGAIMKNGKFVNLFNPDDMKSEFLSALGYGAIMGILKHYEVINPFVSSTTDSLNRLKPGFEAPVCIVTALGGETPDVPTRNRSVLAGLIRDIASPAATRFELRAPNPFTNTFIAIAMCYLGALDGIKYALSSGKSTAELLAELSKKPGEDADYLEKDRAYRSEVDVFENFNDEERNAMFGKAPRTVWENFKALSTYPEKLDDLACDAFQKRIMESFKLGALSRWALELQYRIIPENLSKVIAAEQLHADGDSNALEVERWTKINALRTELGRDTEKSLSIFSKIKQALAADDYDTASNLMVEMSDKMDQLTDMYYEYSHNAF
;
A
#
# COMPACT_ATOMS: atom_id res chain seq x y z
N GLN A 1 -14.62 -9.60 -22.78
CA GLN A 1 -14.56 -10.67 -23.80
C GLN A 1 -15.63 -10.39 -24.86
N THR A 2 -15.22 -10.17 -26.09
CA THR A 2 -16.10 -9.81 -27.20
C THR A 2 -16.72 -11.03 -27.91
N ASP A 3 -16.26 -12.22 -27.56
CA ASP A 3 -16.69 -13.50 -28.16
C ASP A 3 -17.92 -14.12 -27.45
N GLY A 4 -18.50 -13.42 -26.46
CA GLY A 4 -19.63 -13.92 -25.69
C GLY A 4 -19.28 -15.03 -24.70
N SER A 5 -17.98 -15.29 -24.43
CA SER A 5 -17.57 -16.28 -23.45
C SER A 5 -17.98 -15.85 -22.04
N SER A 6 -18.32 -16.83 -21.20
CA SER A 6 -18.72 -16.60 -19.82
C SER A 6 -17.49 -16.34 -18.94
N VAL A 7 -17.58 -15.35 -18.05
CA VAL A 7 -16.58 -15.08 -17.02
C VAL A 7 -17.18 -15.39 -15.66
N VAL A 8 -16.57 -16.32 -14.93
CA VAL A 8 -16.88 -16.55 -13.53
C VAL A 8 -16.02 -15.61 -12.68
N LEU A 9 -16.66 -14.71 -11.93
CA LEU A 9 -16.01 -13.80 -10.99
C LEU A 9 -16.24 -14.33 -9.57
N PRO A 10 -15.26 -15.03 -8.97
CA PRO A 10 -15.41 -15.55 -7.61
C PRO A 10 -15.67 -14.42 -6.61
N GLY A 11 -16.65 -14.60 -5.74
CA GLY A 11 -16.92 -13.72 -4.60
C GLY A 11 -17.82 -12.51 -4.86
N ILE A 12 -18.00 -12.04 -6.11
CA ILE A 12 -18.83 -10.83 -6.37
C ILE A 12 -20.28 -11.18 -6.65
N ALA A 13 -20.54 -12.28 -7.30
CA ALA A 13 -21.88 -12.80 -7.49
C ALA A 13 -21.82 -14.28 -7.79
N THR A 14 -22.74 -15.02 -7.25
CA THR A 14 -23.28 -16.16 -7.96
C THR A 14 -23.97 -15.60 -9.19
N LEU A 15 -23.20 -15.30 -10.21
CA LEU A 15 -23.76 -14.89 -11.50
C LEU A 15 -24.47 -16.12 -12.04
N SER A 16 -25.79 -16.19 -11.88
CA SER A 16 -26.60 -17.33 -12.27
C SER A 16 -26.45 -17.71 -13.75
N ASN A 17 -25.88 -16.82 -14.56
CA ASN A 17 -25.62 -17.03 -15.98
C ASN A 17 -24.20 -16.65 -16.43
N ALA A 18 -23.34 -16.20 -15.50
CA ALA A 18 -21.96 -15.76 -15.75
C ALA A 18 -21.80 -14.72 -16.89
N ARG A 19 -22.87 -14.05 -17.29
CA ARG A 19 -22.85 -13.05 -18.34
C ARG A 19 -22.59 -11.67 -17.74
N VAL A 20 -21.61 -10.98 -18.30
CA VAL A 20 -21.24 -9.61 -17.96
C VAL A 20 -21.12 -8.83 -19.26
N ASP A 21 -21.84 -7.74 -19.38
CA ASP A 21 -21.67 -6.79 -20.48
C ASP A 21 -20.44 -5.94 -20.21
N ILE A 22 -19.59 -5.77 -21.23
CA ILE A 22 -18.43 -4.90 -21.18
C ILE A 22 -18.82 -3.55 -21.78
N LYS A 23 -18.69 -2.48 -20.99
CA LYS A 23 -18.93 -1.10 -21.44
C LYS A 23 -17.63 -0.32 -21.42
N ALA A 24 -17.13 0.05 -22.62
CA ALA A 24 -15.95 0.90 -22.76
C ALA A 24 -16.15 2.25 -22.05
N ASP A 25 -15.09 2.76 -21.43
CA ASP A 25 -15.07 4.08 -20.81
C ASP A 25 -14.36 5.09 -21.73
N PRO A 26 -15.09 6.03 -22.34
CA PRO A 26 -14.50 7.05 -23.19
C PRO A 26 -13.88 8.23 -22.42
N SER A 27 -14.02 8.27 -21.08
CA SER A 27 -13.54 9.37 -20.25
C SER A 27 -12.09 9.26 -19.84
N VAL A 28 -11.47 8.10 -20.07
CA VAL A 28 -10.09 7.80 -19.71
C VAL A 28 -9.24 7.53 -20.95
N ASN A 29 -7.93 7.45 -20.75
CA ASN A 29 -6.97 7.24 -21.82
C ASN A 29 -7.07 5.81 -22.40
N TRP A 30 -7.25 5.71 -23.72
CA TRP A 30 -7.10 4.47 -24.49
C TRP A 30 -5.75 4.51 -25.19
N PHE A 31 -5.03 3.41 -25.21
CA PHE A 31 -3.71 3.38 -25.83
C PHE A 31 -3.48 2.10 -26.64
N ILE A 32 -2.54 2.16 -27.58
CA ILE A 32 -2.10 0.99 -28.35
C ILE A 32 -0.83 0.46 -27.68
N ASP A 33 -0.94 -0.75 -27.17
CA ASP A 33 0.16 -1.51 -26.58
C ASP A 33 0.88 -2.27 -27.70
N TYR A 34 2.10 -1.85 -28.04
CA TYR A 34 2.87 -2.41 -29.14
C TYR A 34 3.73 -3.59 -28.69
N ASN A 35 3.67 -4.67 -29.44
CA ASN A 35 4.56 -5.81 -29.27
C ASN A 35 5.75 -5.68 -30.24
N ASP A 36 6.86 -5.14 -29.77
CA ASP A 36 8.07 -4.92 -30.56
C ASP A 36 8.71 -6.24 -31.06
N GLY A 37 8.38 -7.37 -30.45
CA GLY A 37 8.77 -8.71 -30.90
C GLY A 37 7.90 -9.28 -32.04
N ASN A 38 6.81 -8.63 -32.42
CA ASN A 38 5.89 -9.08 -33.48
C ASN A 38 5.76 -7.99 -34.54
N ILE A 39 6.59 -8.10 -35.60
CA ILE A 39 6.62 -7.15 -36.71
C ILE A 39 5.68 -7.63 -37.82
N ASP A 40 4.73 -6.80 -38.21
CA ASP A 40 3.88 -7.02 -39.35
C ASP A 40 4.73 -7.04 -40.64
N PRO A 41 4.74 -8.16 -41.40
CA PRO A 41 5.57 -8.30 -42.57
C PRO A 41 5.19 -7.35 -43.72
N GLU A 42 3.96 -6.85 -43.77
CA GLU A 42 3.49 -5.95 -44.83
C GLU A 42 3.90 -4.50 -44.56
N THR A 43 3.84 -4.07 -43.30
CA THR A 43 4.09 -2.68 -42.94
C THR A 43 5.47 -2.44 -42.34
N GLY A 44 6.18 -3.49 -41.93
CA GLY A 44 7.46 -3.42 -41.22
C GLY A 44 7.36 -2.76 -39.81
N LYS A 45 6.17 -2.67 -39.25
CA LYS A 45 5.92 -2.01 -37.95
C LYS A 45 5.48 -3.04 -36.91
N PRO A 46 5.70 -2.76 -35.62
CA PRO A 46 5.17 -3.59 -34.54
C PRO A 46 3.65 -3.70 -34.58
N VAL A 47 3.14 -4.90 -34.33
CA VAL A 47 1.70 -5.14 -34.16
C VAL A 47 1.27 -4.60 -32.80
N GLY A 48 0.15 -3.87 -32.78
CA GLY A 48 -0.38 -3.27 -31.56
C GLY A 48 -1.71 -3.89 -31.11
N THR A 49 -1.93 -3.90 -29.82
CA THR A 49 -3.20 -4.26 -29.17
C THR A 49 -3.84 -3.02 -28.59
N LEU A 50 -5.04 -2.68 -29.04
CA LEU A 50 -5.78 -1.56 -28.45
C LEU A 50 -6.27 -1.94 -27.05
N ARG A 51 -5.82 -1.22 -26.03
CA ARG A 51 -6.25 -1.33 -24.63
C ARG A 51 -7.37 -0.33 -24.38
N ILE A 52 -8.54 -0.87 -23.99
CA ILE A 52 -9.74 -0.08 -23.74
C ILE A 52 -10.17 -0.33 -22.29
N PRO A 53 -9.92 0.61 -21.36
CA PRO A 53 -10.50 0.55 -20.02
C PRO A 53 -12.01 0.46 -20.08
N SER A 54 -12.60 -0.45 -19.31
CA SER A 54 -14.02 -0.76 -19.43
C SER A 54 -14.64 -1.08 -18.08
N PHE A 55 -15.94 -0.86 -17.98
CA PHE A 55 -16.77 -1.26 -16.85
C PHE A 55 -17.42 -2.61 -17.12
N LEU A 56 -17.60 -3.41 -16.07
CA LEU A 56 -18.32 -4.68 -16.12
C LEU A 56 -19.73 -4.50 -15.55
N ARG A 57 -20.74 -4.70 -16.38
CA ARG A 57 -22.14 -4.58 -16.00
C ARG A 57 -22.82 -5.94 -15.97
N HIS A 58 -23.37 -6.30 -14.82
CA HIS A 58 -24.31 -7.42 -14.66
C HIS A 58 -25.75 -6.92 -14.58
N ALA A 59 -26.73 -7.83 -14.63
CA ALA A 59 -28.15 -7.49 -14.50
C ALA A 59 -28.49 -6.67 -13.24
N THR A 60 -27.71 -6.83 -12.16
CA THR A 60 -27.87 -6.10 -10.89
C THR A 60 -27.12 -4.77 -10.82
N GLY A 61 -26.43 -4.35 -11.88
CA GLY A 61 -25.65 -3.12 -11.95
C GLY A 61 -24.17 -3.37 -12.26
N PHE A 62 -23.35 -2.32 -12.10
CA PHE A 62 -21.90 -2.41 -12.21
C PHE A 62 -21.32 -3.12 -10.99
N ILE A 63 -20.32 -4.00 -11.20
CA ILE A 63 -19.83 -4.92 -10.18
C ILE A 63 -18.31 -4.95 -10.04
N ASP A 64 -17.59 -4.20 -10.86
CA ASP A 64 -16.13 -4.14 -10.85
C ASP A 64 -15.61 -3.01 -9.94
N SER A 65 -14.36 -3.14 -9.50
CA SER A 65 -13.71 -2.14 -8.62
C SER A 65 -13.62 -0.76 -9.27
N ARG A 66 -13.48 -0.72 -10.59
CA ARG A 66 -13.37 0.51 -11.36
C ARG A 66 -14.70 1.29 -11.32
N SER A 67 -15.84 0.59 -11.46
CA SER A 67 -17.18 1.16 -11.30
C SER A 67 -17.43 1.66 -9.88
N ILE A 68 -16.95 0.93 -8.87
CA ILE A 68 -17.07 1.35 -7.47
C ILE A 68 -16.38 2.69 -7.27
N LEU A 69 -15.14 2.85 -7.75
CA LEU A 69 -14.42 4.12 -7.63
C LEU A 69 -15.15 5.26 -8.35
N ARG A 70 -15.59 5.05 -9.60
CA ARG A 70 -16.34 6.06 -10.37
C ARG A 70 -17.58 6.53 -9.60
N ASN A 71 -18.42 5.57 -9.19
CA ASN A 71 -19.66 5.87 -8.46
C ASN A 71 -19.38 6.54 -7.11
N THR A 72 -18.28 6.14 -6.43
CA THR A 72 -17.87 6.77 -5.17
C THR A 72 -17.45 8.21 -5.38
N CYS A 73 -16.67 8.52 -6.41
CA CYS A 73 -16.27 9.90 -6.72
C CYS A 73 -17.48 10.78 -7.04
N ASP A 74 -18.42 10.28 -7.84
CA ASP A 74 -19.65 11.00 -8.17
C ASP A 74 -20.46 11.27 -6.89
N TYR A 75 -20.71 10.23 -6.07
CA TYR A 75 -21.44 10.36 -4.82
C TYR A 75 -20.78 11.35 -3.84
N VAL A 76 -19.47 11.17 -3.57
CA VAL A 76 -18.71 12.00 -2.63
C VAL A 76 -18.66 13.45 -3.13
N GLY A 77 -18.47 13.65 -4.43
CA GLY A 77 -18.47 14.98 -5.05
C GLY A 77 -19.77 15.73 -4.85
N ASP A 78 -20.90 15.08 -5.10
CA ASP A 78 -22.24 15.64 -4.90
C ASP A 78 -22.50 15.99 -3.42
N GLN A 79 -22.11 15.08 -2.50
CA GLN A 79 -22.25 15.32 -1.07
C GLN A 79 -21.41 16.50 -0.59
N ILE A 80 -20.13 16.58 -0.99
CA ILE A 80 -19.25 17.70 -0.63
C ILE A 80 -19.80 19.01 -1.18
N LEU A 81 -20.24 19.04 -2.43
CA LEU A 81 -20.82 20.24 -3.03
C LEU A 81 -22.05 20.73 -2.24
N ALA A 82 -22.92 19.81 -1.84
CA ALA A 82 -24.09 20.16 -1.03
C ALA A 82 -23.71 20.70 0.36
N LEU A 83 -22.72 20.06 1.02
CA LEU A 83 -22.22 20.52 2.32
C LEU A 83 -21.56 21.89 2.24
N VAL A 84 -20.72 22.11 1.24
CA VAL A 84 -20.04 23.41 1.03
C VAL A 84 -21.04 24.51 0.74
N LYS A 85 -22.05 24.27 -0.08
CA LYS A 85 -23.13 25.24 -0.33
C LYS A 85 -23.94 25.57 0.92
N LYS A 86 -24.11 24.60 1.82
CA LYS A 86 -24.89 24.79 3.04
C LYS A 86 -24.11 25.49 4.15
N TYR A 87 -22.84 25.16 4.33
CA TYR A 87 -22.06 25.56 5.51
C TYR A 87 -20.87 26.49 5.18
N GLY A 88 -20.45 26.58 3.89
CA GLY A 88 -19.19 27.22 3.50
C GLY A 88 -17.97 26.39 3.91
N ILE A 89 -16.79 26.95 3.70
CA ILE A 89 -15.51 26.35 4.12
C ILE A 89 -14.77 27.35 4.99
N LYS A 90 -14.71 27.13 6.30
CA LYS A 90 -13.95 28.00 7.20
C LYS A 90 -12.46 27.93 6.90
N GLY A 91 -11.76 29.04 7.09
CA GLY A 91 -10.36 29.22 6.69
C GLY A 91 -10.20 29.64 5.24
N THR A 92 -11.30 29.85 4.49
CA THR A 92 -11.25 30.27 3.09
C THR A 92 -12.26 31.40 2.80
N SER A 93 -11.94 32.22 1.79
CA SER A 93 -12.84 33.23 1.19
C SER A 93 -13.60 32.71 -0.03
N ILE A 94 -13.58 31.40 -0.27
CA ILE A 94 -14.28 30.77 -1.41
C ILE A 94 -15.78 31.00 -1.28
N ASN A 95 -16.37 31.61 -2.30
CA ASN A 95 -17.83 31.70 -2.38
C ASN A 95 -18.39 30.37 -2.91
N PRO A 96 -19.19 29.65 -2.10
CA PRO A 96 -19.74 28.33 -2.49
C PRO A 96 -20.60 28.39 -3.78
N ASP A 97 -21.25 29.51 -4.04
CA ASP A 97 -22.08 29.65 -5.23
C ASP A 97 -21.31 29.74 -6.54
N ASP A 98 -20.00 30.04 -6.46
CA ASP A 98 -19.12 30.08 -7.63
C ASP A 98 -18.54 28.72 -7.98
N ILE A 99 -18.77 27.68 -7.17
CA ILE A 99 -18.33 26.31 -7.44
C ILE A 99 -19.24 25.68 -8.49
N GLU A 100 -18.66 25.22 -9.59
CA GLU A 100 -19.36 24.46 -10.63
C GLU A 100 -19.42 22.97 -10.25
N LYS A 101 -18.24 22.37 -9.91
CA LYS A 101 -18.15 20.97 -9.49
C LYS A 101 -16.97 20.71 -8.57
N ILE A 102 -17.09 19.67 -7.75
CA ILE A 102 -15.97 19.10 -7.00
C ILE A 102 -15.18 18.18 -7.91
N VAL A 103 -13.86 18.18 -7.76
CA VAL A 103 -12.94 17.29 -8.45
C VAL A 103 -11.94 16.68 -7.47
N PHE A 104 -11.53 15.48 -7.79
CA PHE A 104 -10.59 14.71 -6.97
C PHE A 104 -9.26 14.63 -7.69
N THR A 105 -8.18 14.98 -7.01
CA THR A 105 -6.82 14.86 -7.56
C THR A 105 -6.12 13.68 -6.92
N THR A 106 -5.59 12.77 -7.74
CA THR A 106 -4.97 11.54 -7.26
C THR A 106 -3.74 11.22 -8.08
N ALA A 107 -2.70 10.71 -7.43
CA ALA A 107 -1.53 10.10 -8.04
C ALA A 107 -1.11 8.87 -7.23
N THR A 108 -0.39 7.95 -7.84
CA THR A 108 0.30 6.84 -7.17
C THR A 108 1.76 6.86 -7.55
N GLU A 109 2.59 6.25 -6.72
CA GLU A 109 4.00 5.96 -6.95
C GLU A 109 4.15 4.45 -7.00
N LEU A 110 5.01 3.91 -7.84
CA LEU A 110 5.18 2.47 -7.98
C LEU A 110 6.61 2.06 -7.66
N GLU A 111 6.81 1.48 -6.49
CA GLU A 111 8.07 0.87 -6.09
C GLU A 111 8.13 -0.62 -6.46
N PHE A 112 9.30 -1.09 -6.84
CA PHE A 112 9.52 -2.50 -7.18
C PHE A 112 10.99 -2.89 -7.04
N TRP A 113 11.24 -4.21 -6.92
CA TRP A 113 12.58 -4.75 -6.90
C TRP A 113 12.93 -5.44 -8.21
N VAL A 114 14.16 -5.17 -8.68
CA VAL A 114 14.73 -5.74 -9.90
C VAL A 114 15.82 -6.71 -9.53
N LYS A 115 15.78 -7.90 -10.11
CA LYS A 115 16.81 -8.92 -10.02
C LYS A 115 17.65 -8.91 -11.28
N THR A 116 18.93 -8.58 -11.12
CA THR A 116 19.92 -8.58 -12.21
C THR A 116 20.82 -9.81 -12.08
N PRO A 117 20.85 -10.73 -13.08
CA PRO A 117 21.78 -11.86 -13.07
C PRO A 117 23.25 -11.43 -12.97
N SER A 118 24.10 -12.23 -12.33
CA SER A 118 25.50 -11.87 -12.05
C SER A 118 26.32 -11.47 -13.27
N GLN A 119 26.04 -12.09 -14.42
CA GLN A 119 26.71 -11.81 -15.69
C GLN A 119 26.44 -10.38 -16.23
N ASP A 120 25.31 -9.80 -15.88
CA ASP A 120 24.86 -8.49 -16.33
C ASP A 120 25.11 -7.39 -15.30
N VAL A 121 25.64 -7.77 -14.12
CA VAL A 121 25.92 -6.84 -13.02
C VAL A 121 27.20 -6.06 -13.29
N ALA A 122 27.11 -4.75 -13.34
CA ALA A 122 28.26 -3.85 -13.37
C ALA A 122 28.87 -3.70 -11.95
N THR A 123 29.44 -4.78 -11.41
CA THR A 123 29.90 -4.88 -10.00
C THR A 123 30.78 -3.72 -9.55
N ARG A 124 31.64 -3.19 -10.45
CA ARG A 124 32.51 -2.02 -10.18
C ARG A 124 31.75 -0.70 -9.94
N LEU A 125 30.46 -0.67 -10.32
CA LEU A 125 29.60 0.50 -10.17
C LEU A 125 28.63 0.35 -9.01
N LEU A 126 28.60 -0.81 -8.35
CA LEU A 126 27.81 -0.99 -7.13
C LEU A 126 28.40 -0.15 -5.99
N SER A 127 27.53 0.51 -5.25
CA SER A 127 27.95 1.27 -4.08
C SER A 127 28.52 0.34 -3.01
N ALA A 128 29.66 0.69 -2.45
CA ALA A 128 30.26 0.01 -1.32
C ALA A 128 29.43 0.14 -0.04
N SER A 129 28.57 1.18 0.05
CA SER A 129 27.72 1.45 1.20
C SER A 129 26.25 1.22 0.86
N GLN A 130 25.72 0.09 1.29
CA GLN A 130 24.30 -0.26 1.10
C GLN A 130 23.39 0.30 2.22
N LYS A 131 23.95 0.99 3.20
CA LYS A 131 23.21 1.51 4.36
C LYS A 131 23.01 3.04 4.34
N MET A 132 23.56 3.76 3.37
CA MET A 132 23.50 5.21 3.34
C MET A 132 22.34 5.69 2.46
N GLN A 133 21.58 6.66 2.94
CA GLN A 133 20.51 7.35 2.19
C GLN A 133 20.97 7.96 0.86
N GLU A 134 22.26 8.13 0.68
CA GLU A 134 22.88 8.57 -0.57
C GLU A 134 22.56 7.66 -1.76
N GLN A 135 22.13 6.42 -1.54
CA GLN A 135 21.73 5.51 -2.61
C GLN A 135 20.46 5.95 -3.34
N TYR A 136 19.57 6.63 -2.67
CA TYR A 136 18.35 7.20 -3.26
C TYR A 136 18.63 8.12 -4.48
N TRP A 137 19.67 8.93 -4.38
CA TRP A 137 20.07 9.86 -5.45
C TRP A 137 21.14 9.31 -6.39
N GLN A 138 21.58 8.07 -6.19
CA GLN A 138 22.57 7.48 -7.07
C GLN A 138 21.96 7.10 -8.40
N ARG A 139 22.71 7.39 -9.44
CA ARG A 139 22.33 7.02 -10.82
C ARG A 139 22.24 5.51 -10.96
N THR A 140 21.18 5.03 -11.61
CA THR A 140 21.10 3.65 -12.08
C THR A 140 22.16 3.40 -13.17
N HIS A 141 22.59 2.14 -13.33
CA HIS A 141 23.67 1.79 -14.25
C HIS A 141 23.31 0.56 -15.10
N GLY A 142 24.04 0.40 -16.21
CA GLY A 142 23.97 -0.78 -17.07
C GLY A 142 22.56 -1.05 -17.61
N VAL A 143 22.20 -2.32 -17.72
CA VAL A 143 20.93 -2.78 -18.27
C VAL A 143 19.72 -2.31 -17.45
N VAL A 144 19.86 -2.17 -16.13
CA VAL A 144 18.81 -1.65 -15.23
C VAL A 144 18.44 -0.22 -15.60
N ARG A 145 19.45 0.62 -15.88
CA ARG A 145 19.21 1.98 -16.34
C ARG A 145 18.50 2.01 -17.69
N THR A 146 18.93 1.18 -18.63
CA THR A 146 18.30 1.09 -19.95
C THR A 146 16.83 0.70 -19.84
N ALA A 147 16.53 -0.32 -19.05
CA ALA A 147 15.16 -0.77 -18.82
C ALA A 147 14.28 0.31 -18.15
N LEU A 148 14.83 1.05 -17.17
CA LEU A 148 14.12 2.13 -16.52
C LEU A 148 13.82 3.29 -17.48
N GLU A 149 14.81 3.73 -18.25
CA GLU A 149 14.64 4.79 -19.27
C GLU A 149 13.62 4.38 -20.35
N GLN A 150 13.66 3.14 -20.83
CA GLN A 150 12.67 2.61 -21.78
C GLN A 150 11.27 2.52 -21.16
N THR A 151 11.17 2.20 -19.87
CA THR A 151 9.88 2.18 -19.15
C THR A 151 9.26 3.57 -19.13
N VAL A 152 10.02 4.58 -18.71
CA VAL A 152 9.56 5.98 -18.67
C VAL A 152 9.15 6.44 -20.07
N GLU A 153 9.94 6.14 -21.10
CA GLU A 153 9.62 6.47 -22.50
C GLU A 153 8.33 5.80 -22.97
N ARG A 154 8.12 4.51 -22.66
CA ARG A 154 6.90 3.77 -23.02
C ARG A 154 5.66 4.32 -22.31
N LEU A 155 5.78 4.64 -21.02
CA LEU A 155 4.70 5.29 -20.26
C LEU A 155 4.33 6.67 -20.84
N GLU A 156 5.33 7.47 -21.25
CA GLU A 156 5.09 8.76 -21.92
C GLU A 156 4.35 8.58 -23.24
N LYS A 157 4.80 7.63 -24.09
CA LYS A 157 4.14 7.31 -25.38
C LYS A 157 2.69 6.87 -25.20
N TYR A 158 2.37 6.21 -24.08
CA TYR A 158 1.03 5.73 -23.80
C TYR A 158 0.15 6.77 -23.06
N GLY A 159 0.69 7.96 -22.80
CA GLY A 159 -0.05 9.09 -22.24
C GLY A 159 -0.22 9.04 -20.71
N PHE A 160 0.66 8.32 -19.99
CA PHE A 160 0.60 8.22 -18.53
C PHE A 160 1.31 9.36 -17.81
N ALA A 161 1.96 10.25 -18.56
CA ALA A 161 2.67 11.43 -18.05
C ALA A 161 3.62 11.12 -16.88
N PRO A 162 4.62 10.21 -17.06
CA PRO A 162 5.59 9.92 -16.02
C PRO A 162 6.38 11.18 -15.66
N GLU A 163 6.79 11.31 -14.39
CA GLU A 163 7.65 12.39 -13.93
C GLU A 163 9.10 11.95 -13.83
N MET A 164 9.34 10.81 -13.21
CA MET A 164 10.69 10.25 -13.12
C MET A 164 10.70 8.74 -12.89
N GLY A 165 11.89 8.15 -13.04
CA GLY A 165 12.22 6.83 -12.54
C GLY A 165 13.58 6.89 -11.85
N HIS A 166 13.70 6.37 -10.64
CA HIS A 166 14.90 6.47 -9.81
C HIS A 166 15.12 5.25 -8.90
N LYS A 167 16.26 5.26 -8.18
CA LYS A 167 16.51 4.28 -7.10
C LYS A 167 15.74 4.67 -5.86
N GLU A 168 15.28 3.64 -5.13
CA GLU A 168 14.56 3.82 -3.88
C GLU A 168 15.43 3.39 -2.67
N VAL A 169 14.97 3.71 -1.44
CA VAL A 169 15.72 3.57 -0.17
C VAL A 169 16.16 2.14 0.16
N GLY A 170 15.52 1.12 -0.41
CA GLY A 170 15.97 -0.28 -0.28
C GLY A 170 17.35 -0.53 -0.86
N GLY A 171 17.79 0.33 -1.77
CA GLY A 171 19.12 0.36 -2.34
C GLY A 171 19.48 -0.88 -3.15
N VAL A 172 20.70 -1.37 -2.98
CA VAL A 172 21.27 -2.51 -3.71
C VAL A 172 21.64 -3.62 -2.76
N LYS A 173 21.24 -4.86 -3.07
CA LYS A 173 21.54 -6.07 -2.28
C LYS A 173 22.17 -7.15 -3.15
N ALA A 174 23.44 -7.47 -2.89
CA ALA A 174 24.12 -8.58 -3.53
C ALA A 174 23.68 -9.91 -2.89
N GLN A 175 23.46 -10.93 -3.71
CA GLN A 175 23.20 -12.30 -3.29
C GLN A 175 24.40 -13.16 -3.68
N ILE A 176 24.98 -13.81 -2.69
CA ILE A 176 26.17 -14.64 -2.82
C ILE A 176 25.79 -16.07 -2.45
N ASP A 177 26.24 -17.06 -3.22
CA ASP A 177 26.04 -18.47 -2.89
C ASP A 177 27.01 -18.96 -1.81
N ASP A 178 26.85 -20.20 -1.37
CA ASP A 178 27.68 -20.83 -0.33
C ASP A 178 29.16 -20.91 -0.72
N SER A 179 29.50 -20.82 -2.00
CA SER A 179 30.88 -20.77 -2.49
C SER A 179 31.50 -19.36 -2.48
N GLY A 180 30.76 -18.35 -2.04
CA GLY A 180 31.19 -16.95 -2.05
C GLY A 180 31.04 -16.25 -3.43
N LYS A 181 30.36 -16.90 -4.39
CA LYS A 181 30.17 -16.36 -5.73
C LYS A 181 28.89 -15.54 -5.82
N LEU A 182 28.98 -14.35 -6.44
CA LEU A 182 27.82 -13.51 -6.75
C LEU A 182 26.88 -14.25 -7.71
N THR A 183 25.61 -14.43 -7.31
CA THR A 183 24.57 -15.07 -8.15
C THR A 183 23.69 -14.04 -8.84
N PHE A 184 23.25 -13.03 -8.14
CA PHE A 184 22.48 -11.91 -8.67
C PHE A 184 22.54 -10.70 -7.73
N VAL A 185 22.05 -9.56 -8.21
CA VAL A 185 21.87 -8.35 -7.42
C VAL A 185 20.41 -7.94 -7.45
N LEU A 186 19.91 -7.49 -6.33
CA LEU A 186 18.58 -6.89 -6.20
C LEU A 186 18.73 -5.38 -6.03
N GLU A 187 17.97 -4.60 -6.80
CA GLU A 187 17.92 -3.14 -6.71
C GLU A 187 16.46 -2.70 -6.55
N GLN A 188 16.19 -1.76 -5.63
CA GLN A 188 14.87 -1.16 -5.51
C GLN A 188 14.79 0.09 -6.38
N LEU A 189 13.74 0.18 -7.17
CA LEU A 189 13.44 1.28 -8.07
C LEU A 189 12.02 1.78 -7.82
N GLU A 190 11.77 3.00 -8.26
CA GLU A 190 10.49 3.66 -8.24
C GLU A 190 10.23 4.37 -9.57
N VAL A 191 8.97 4.40 -9.98
CA VAL A 191 8.49 5.19 -11.12
C VAL A 191 7.28 5.99 -10.68
N ASP A 192 7.34 7.29 -10.93
CA ASP A 192 6.32 8.26 -10.56
C ASP A 192 5.69 8.89 -11.78
N TRP A 193 4.44 9.32 -11.63
CA TRP A 193 3.72 10.07 -12.66
C TRP A 193 2.84 11.17 -12.09
N LYS A 194 2.50 12.12 -12.94
CA LYS A 194 1.70 13.28 -12.59
C LYS A 194 0.31 12.87 -12.09
N TYR A 195 -0.23 13.66 -11.17
CA TYR A 195 -1.60 13.48 -10.72
C TYR A 195 -2.60 13.67 -11.87
N THR A 196 -3.73 13.01 -11.75
CA THR A 196 -4.90 13.23 -12.60
C THR A 196 -6.02 13.86 -11.79
N SER A 197 -6.94 14.53 -12.47
CA SER A 197 -8.21 14.99 -11.89
C SER A 197 -9.33 13.93 -12.00
N ASP A 198 -8.98 12.74 -12.45
CA ASP A 198 -9.84 11.55 -12.49
C ASP A 198 -9.17 10.38 -11.76
N PRO A 199 -9.61 10.04 -10.54
CA PRO A 199 -9.04 8.93 -9.78
C PRO A 199 -9.10 7.57 -10.49
N VAL A 200 -10.08 7.38 -11.39
CA VAL A 200 -10.19 6.15 -12.18
C VAL A 200 -9.04 6.05 -13.17
N GLN A 201 -8.65 7.16 -13.80
CA GLN A 201 -7.47 7.22 -14.67
C GLN A 201 -6.19 6.90 -13.89
N THR A 202 -6.04 7.42 -12.66
CA THR A 202 -4.89 7.11 -11.80
C THR A 202 -4.77 5.61 -11.54
N ALA A 203 -5.88 4.97 -11.16
CA ALA A 203 -5.87 3.53 -10.89
C ALA A 203 -5.69 2.68 -12.17
N ASP A 204 -6.20 3.13 -13.32
CA ASP A 204 -5.92 2.51 -14.63
C ASP A 204 -4.43 2.62 -14.98
N ASN A 205 -3.80 3.79 -14.75
CA ASN A 205 -2.38 4.01 -14.99
C ASN A 205 -1.52 3.07 -14.13
N GLU A 206 -1.84 2.94 -12.84
CA GLU A 206 -1.14 2.05 -11.91
C GLU A 206 -1.12 0.60 -12.39
N ILE A 207 -2.27 0.06 -12.78
CA ILE A 207 -2.37 -1.32 -13.28
C ILE A 207 -1.58 -1.49 -14.58
N ALA A 208 -1.68 -0.54 -15.50
CA ALA A 208 -0.97 -0.60 -16.76
C ALA A 208 0.54 -0.43 -16.57
N ALA A 209 0.98 0.47 -15.69
CA ALA A 209 2.39 0.68 -15.37
C ALA A 209 3.05 -0.60 -14.85
N ARG A 210 2.40 -1.35 -13.95
CA ARG A 210 2.92 -2.65 -13.47
C ARG A 210 3.13 -3.66 -14.60
N ILE A 211 2.25 -3.68 -15.59
CA ILE A 211 2.37 -4.55 -16.76
C ILE A 211 3.56 -4.10 -17.61
N ILE A 212 3.64 -2.80 -17.93
CA ILE A 212 4.68 -2.21 -18.78
C ILE A 212 6.07 -2.39 -18.16
N VAL A 213 6.22 -2.07 -16.87
CA VAL A 213 7.47 -2.29 -16.12
C VAL A 213 7.93 -3.74 -16.26
N ARG A 214 7.04 -4.70 -15.99
CA ARG A 214 7.39 -6.13 -16.06
C ARG A 214 7.80 -6.55 -17.47
N GLU A 215 7.14 -6.05 -18.50
CA GLU A 215 7.44 -6.38 -19.90
C GLU A 215 8.77 -5.78 -20.34
N VAL A 216 9.00 -4.48 -20.11
CA VAL A 216 10.24 -3.80 -20.49
C VAL A 216 11.46 -4.39 -19.77
N PHE A 217 11.35 -4.65 -18.47
CA PHE A 217 12.47 -5.25 -17.75
C PHE A 217 12.76 -6.67 -18.23
N ARG A 218 11.74 -7.48 -18.51
CA ARG A 218 11.91 -8.82 -19.08
C ARG A 218 12.55 -8.77 -20.50
N GLU A 219 12.18 -7.82 -21.34
CA GLU A 219 12.80 -7.60 -22.65
C GLU A 219 14.30 -7.30 -22.52
N ASN A 220 14.73 -6.72 -21.42
CA ASN A 220 16.12 -6.46 -21.08
C ASN A 220 16.79 -7.59 -20.26
N GLY A 221 16.19 -8.77 -20.16
CA GLY A 221 16.75 -9.92 -19.44
C GLY A 221 16.68 -9.80 -17.91
N LEU A 222 15.85 -8.91 -17.37
CA LEU A 222 15.70 -8.65 -15.95
C LEU A 222 14.39 -9.23 -15.41
N GLU A 223 14.39 -9.62 -14.13
CA GLU A 223 13.20 -10.04 -13.38
C GLU A 223 12.74 -8.93 -12.45
N VAL A 224 11.44 -8.66 -12.41
CA VAL A 224 10.81 -7.67 -11.51
C VAL A 224 9.86 -8.36 -10.55
N THR A 225 9.90 -7.95 -9.28
CA THR A 225 8.89 -8.32 -8.30
C THR A 225 8.20 -7.10 -7.72
N PHE A 226 6.87 -7.20 -7.65
CA PHE A 226 5.98 -6.23 -7.00
C PHE A 226 5.52 -6.70 -5.61
N GLN A 227 6.16 -7.73 -5.04
CA GLN A 227 5.86 -8.11 -3.67
C GLN A 227 6.10 -6.94 -2.71
N ALA A 228 5.16 -6.74 -1.80
CA ALA A 228 5.27 -5.65 -0.83
C ALA A 228 6.48 -5.82 0.12
N LYS A 229 6.91 -7.07 0.38
CA LYS A 229 8.07 -7.38 1.24
C LYS A 229 8.88 -8.56 0.68
N PRO A 230 9.59 -8.38 -0.45
CA PRO A 230 10.32 -9.49 -1.07
C PRO A 230 11.59 -9.89 -0.30
N ILE A 231 12.17 -8.98 0.49
CA ILE A 231 13.42 -9.19 1.21
C ILE A 231 13.23 -8.87 2.69
N HIS A 232 13.62 -9.79 3.57
CA HIS A 232 13.62 -9.55 5.01
C HIS A 232 14.71 -8.54 5.40
N GLY A 233 14.43 -7.69 6.39
CA GLY A 233 15.41 -6.75 6.94
C GLY A 233 15.72 -5.51 6.09
N VAL A 234 15.00 -5.29 4.97
CA VAL A 234 15.13 -4.07 4.14
C VAL A 234 13.76 -3.47 3.84
N ALA A 235 13.71 -2.27 3.26
CA ALA A 235 12.47 -1.63 2.84
C ALA A 235 11.69 -2.54 1.88
N GLY A 236 10.35 -2.50 1.97
CA GLY A 236 9.46 -3.15 1.02
C GLY A 236 9.04 -2.20 -0.09
N SER A 237 8.21 -2.67 -1.01
CA SER A 237 7.68 -1.86 -2.10
C SER A 237 6.37 -1.18 -1.72
N GLY A 238 6.31 0.15 -1.86
CA GLY A 238 5.14 0.98 -1.70
C GLY A 238 4.40 1.24 -3.00
N GLU A 239 3.16 1.67 -2.85
CA GLU A 239 2.32 2.32 -3.85
C GLU A 239 1.71 3.54 -3.15
N HIS A 240 2.58 4.51 -2.76
CA HIS A 240 2.09 5.67 -2.03
C HIS A 240 0.99 6.35 -2.85
N THR A 241 -0.12 6.61 -2.20
CA THR A 241 -1.29 7.17 -2.87
C THR A 241 -1.52 8.59 -2.40
N HIS A 242 -1.38 9.53 -3.32
CA HIS A 242 -1.64 10.95 -3.10
C HIS A 242 -3.10 11.25 -3.41
N PHE A 243 -3.75 12.02 -2.56
CA PHE A 243 -5.12 12.43 -2.78
C PHE A 243 -5.39 13.85 -2.30
N GLY A 244 -6.19 14.56 -3.08
CA GLY A 244 -6.65 15.91 -2.82
C GLY A 244 -8.08 16.10 -3.28
N ILE A 245 -8.71 17.17 -2.80
CA ILE A 245 -10.05 17.59 -3.20
C ILE A 245 -9.99 19.05 -3.62
N GLY A 246 -10.46 19.30 -4.81
CA GLY A 246 -10.55 20.64 -5.38
C GLY A 246 -11.93 20.96 -5.95
N ALA A 247 -12.06 22.15 -6.46
CA ALA A 247 -13.25 22.59 -7.16
C ALA A 247 -12.88 23.21 -8.51
N ILE A 248 -13.70 22.98 -9.53
CA ILE A 248 -13.74 23.81 -10.72
C ILE A 248 -14.76 24.92 -10.46
N MET A 249 -14.30 26.14 -10.54
CA MET A 249 -15.13 27.33 -10.39
C MET A 249 -15.87 27.63 -11.71
N LYS A 250 -17.00 28.33 -11.67
CA LYS A 250 -17.78 28.74 -12.86
C LYS A 250 -16.99 29.53 -13.92
N ASN A 251 -15.86 30.13 -13.53
CA ASN A 251 -14.91 30.76 -14.45
C ASN A 251 -13.85 29.82 -15.03
N GLY A 252 -13.97 28.51 -14.78
CA GLY A 252 -13.06 27.47 -15.22
C GLY A 252 -11.78 27.32 -14.40
N LYS A 253 -11.55 28.13 -13.35
CA LYS A 253 -10.36 28.04 -12.51
C LYS A 253 -10.46 26.84 -11.57
N PHE A 254 -9.37 26.08 -11.43
CA PHE A 254 -9.20 25.08 -10.37
C PHE A 254 -8.81 25.76 -9.06
N VAL A 255 -9.41 25.34 -7.96
CA VAL A 255 -9.07 25.73 -6.59
C VAL A 255 -8.94 24.50 -5.73
N ASN A 256 -7.82 24.36 -5.01
CA ASN A 256 -7.60 23.28 -4.06
C ASN A 256 -8.35 23.61 -2.75
N LEU A 257 -9.28 22.75 -2.34
CA LEU A 257 -10.15 22.99 -1.18
C LEU A 257 -9.48 22.66 0.16
N PHE A 258 -8.30 22.03 0.16
CA PHE A 258 -7.54 21.81 1.39
C PHE A 258 -6.81 23.06 1.88
N ASN A 259 -6.55 24.01 1.00
CA ASN A 259 -5.80 25.21 1.38
C ASN A 259 -6.65 26.20 2.15
N PRO A 260 -6.12 26.77 3.25
CA PRO A 260 -6.63 28.00 3.82
C PRO A 260 -6.21 29.20 2.95
N ASP A 261 -6.85 30.36 3.16
CA ASP A 261 -6.46 31.62 2.50
C ASP A 261 -5.04 32.06 2.91
N ASP A 262 -4.68 31.88 4.19
CA ASP A 262 -3.36 32.14 4.71
C ASP A 262 -2.57 30.87 5.03
N MET A 263 -1.91 30.33 4.02
CA MET A 263 -1.07 29.14 4.15
C MET A 263 0.19 29.33 5.01
N LYS A 264 0.51 30.57 5.42
CA LYS A 264 1.66 30.81 6.29
C LYS A 264 1.33 30.62 7.76
N SER A 265 0.10 30.90 8.15
CA SER A 265 -0.36 30.80 9.55
C SER A 265 -1.24 29.57 9.82
N GLU A 266 -1.81 28.96 8.79
CA GLU A 266 -2.69 27.79 8.92
C GLU A 266 -2.23 26.65 8.03
N PHE A 267 -2.38 25.40 8.49
CA PHE A 267 -2.03 24.20 7.70
C PHE A 267 -3.09 23.90 6.63
N LEU A 268 -4.36 23.90 7.03
CA LEU A 268 -5.48 23.42 6.23
C LEU A 268 -6.73 24.29 6.43
N SER A 269 -7.61 24.27 5.44
CA SER A 269 -8.99 24.69 5.58
C SER A 269 -9.77 23.72 6.48
N ALA A 270 -10.99 24.10 6.89
CA ALA A 270 -11.87 23.18 7.63
C ALA A 270 -12.17 21.89 6.84
N LEU A 271 -12.29 21.98 5.50
CA LEU A 271 -12.49 20.83 4.63
C LEU A 271 -11.26 19.91 4.64
N GLY A 272 -10.04 20.47 4.59
CA GLY A 272 -8.81 19.69 4.66
C GLY A 272 -8.64 18.98 5.99
N TYR A 273 -8.91 19.64 7.13
CA TYR A 273 -8.92 18.98 8.43
C TYR A 273 -9.96 17.87 8.51
N GLY A 274 -11.19 18.13 8.03
CA GLY A 274 -12.23 17.11 7.98
C GLY A 274 -11.79 15.88 7.19
N ALA A 275 -11.18 16.07 6.02
CA ALA A 275 -10.74 14.98 5.17
C ALA A 275 -9.74 14.05 5.89
N ILE A 276 -8.69 14.60 6.52
CA ILE A 276 -7.70 13.76 7.21
C ILE A 276 -8.27 13.14 8.48
N MET A 277 -9.05 13.87 9.29
CA MET A 277 -9.67 13.35 10.49
C MET A 277 -10.61 12.18 10.18
N GLY A 278 -11.36 12.26 9.08
CA GLY A 278 -12.26 11.19 8.66
C GLY A 278 -11.52 9.93 8.25
N ILE A 279 -10.44 10.05 7.47
CA ILE A 279 -9.60 8.90 7.11
C ILE A 279 -9.00 8.25 8.36
N LEU A 280 -8.45 9.03 9.29
CA LEU A 280 -7.82 8.51 10.51
C LEU A 280 -8.84 7.82 11.43
N LYS A 281 -10.03 8.41 11.62
CA LYS A 281 -11.08 7.82 12.45
C LYS A 281 -11.55 6.46 11.94
N HIS A 282 -11.65 6.31 10.62
CA HIS A 282 -12.18 5.10 9.99
C HIS A 282 -11.07 4.14 9.52
N TYR A 283 -9.80 4.41 9.81
CA TYR A 283 -8.72 3.66 9.18
C TYR A 283 -8.71 2.17 9.54
N GLU A 284 -9.18 1.76 10.70
CA GLU A 284 -9.30 0.34 11.05
C GLU A 284 -10.19 -0.42 10.05
N VAL A 285 -11.24 0.20 9.53
CA VAL A 285 -12.12 -0.42 8.52
C VAL A 285 -11.72 -0.09 7.09
N ILE A 286 -10.83 0.89 6.87
CA ILE A 286 -10.21 1.18 5.57
C ILE A 286 -9.03 0.24 5.29
N ASN A 287 -8.18 -0.01 6.30
CA ASN A 287 -6.95 -0.79 6.15
C ASN A 287 -7.12 -2.18 5.50
N PRO A 288 -8.19 -2.96 5.76
CA PRO A 288 -8.45 -4.23 5.06
C PRO A 288 -8.47 -4.10 3.53
N PHE A 289 -8.90 -2.96 3.01
CA PHE A 289 -8.97 -2.68 1.57
C PHE A 289 -7.68 -2.10 1.00
N VAL A 290 -6.79 -1.62 1.87
CA VAL A 290 -5.46 -1.09 1.53
C VAL A 290 -4.39 -2.17 1.65
N SER A 291 -4.33 -2.88 2.79
CA SER A 291 -3.29 -3.85 3.14
C SER A 291 -3.89 -5.25 3.31
N SER A 292 -4.22 -5.90 2.20
CA SER A 292 -5.00 -7.15 2.19
C SER A 292 -4.16 -8.44 2.07
N THR A 293 -2.83 -8.36 2.16
CA THR A 293 -1.91 -9.52 2.04
C THR A 293 -0.95 -9.61 3.22
N THR A 294 -0.38 -10.78 3.47
CA THR A 294 0.65 -10.95 4.52
C THR A 294 1.86 -10.06 4.26
N ASP A 295 2.34 -10.01 3.03
CA ASP A 295 3.51 -9.22 2.68
C ASP A 295 3.26 -7.71 2.85
N SER A 296 2.02 -7.23 2.62
CA SER A 296 1.65 -5.83 2.87
C SER A 296 1.77 -5.48 4.35
N LEU A 297 1.30 -6.35 5.25
CA LEU A 297 1.43 -6.16 6.70
C LEU A 297 2.88 -6.32 7.18
N ASN A 298 3.66 -7.22 6.57
CA ASN A 298 5.09 -7.36 6.87
C ASN A 298 5.93 -6.16 6.45
N ARG A 299 5.49 -5.40 5.43
CA ARG A 299 6.11 -4.15 5.01
C ARG A 299 5.92 -3.06 6.06
N LEU A 300 4.76 -3.01 6.69
CA LEU A 300 4.33 -1.97 7.62
C LEU A 300 4.85 -2.26 9.04
N LYS A 301 6.17 -2.30 9.22
CA LYS A 301 6.85 -2.57 10.50
C LYS A 301 7.84 -1.47 10.85
N PRO A 302 8.25 -1.35 12.13
CA PRO A 302 9.29 -0.41 12.55
C PRO A 302 10.55 -0.46 11.69
N GLY A 303 11.12 0.70 11.39
CA GLY A 303 12.37 0.83 10.64
C GLY A 303 12.23 0.81 9.11
N PHE A 304 11.02 0.82 8.55
CA PHE A 304 10.79 0.71 7.11
C PHE A 304 9.85 1.80 6.53
N GLU A 305 9.81 2.98 7.10
CA GLU A 305 9.11 4.17 6.59
C GLU A 305 7.59 4.03 6.33
N ALA A 306 6.97 2.93 6.68
CA ALA A 306 5.55 2.73 6.45
C ALA A 306 4.87 2.13 7.69
N PRO A 307 4.47 2.95 8.65
CA PRO A 307 3.84 2.50 9.87
C PRO A 307 2.38 2.12 9.65
N VAL A 308 1.94 1.12 10.43
CA VAL A 308 0.51 0.79 10.58
C VAL A 308 -0.15 1.65 11.65
N CYS A 309 0.59 2.49 12.35
CA CYS A 309 0.04 3.42 13.33
C CYS A 309 -0.89 4.41 12.65
N ILE A 310 -2.09 4.61 13.23
CA ILE A 310 -3.09 5.55 12.68
C ILE A 310 -2.71 6.96 13.12
N VAL A 311 -1.73 7.53 12.43
CA VAL A 311 -1.15 8.82 12.77
C VAL A 311 -0.85 9.63 11.52
N THR A 312 -1.01 10.96 11.61
CA THR A 312 -0.66 11.93 10.56
C THR A 312 0.45 12.88 11.02
N ALA A 313 1.15 13.47 10.06
CA ALA A 313 1.97 14.66 10.25
C ALA A 313 1.49 15.77 9.30
N LEU A 314 1.55 17.00 9.77
CA LEU A 314 1.19 18.18 8.98
C LEU A 314 2.41 18.90 8.39
N GLY A 315 3.60 18.30 8.54
CA GLY A 315 4.88 18.81 8.03
C GLY A 315 5.57 19.79 8.97
N GLY A 316 5.12 19.92 10.21
CA GLY A 316 5.73 20.76 11.25
C GLY A 316 4.83 20.98 12.45
N GLU A 317 5.40 21.40 13.55
CA GLU A 317 4.63 21.84 14.74
C GLU A 317 3.75 23.05 14.40
N THR A 318 4.32 23.97 13.63
CA THR A 318 3.64 25.16 13.09
C THR A 318 3.87 25.24 11.57
N PRO A 319 3.00 25.94 10.81
CA PRO A 319 3.12 26.02 9.35
C PRO A 319 4.42 26.63 8.82
N ASP A 320 5.13 27.39 9.62
CA ASP A 320 6.38 28.08 9.29
C ASP A 320 7.65 27.32 9.72
N VAL A 321 7.52 26.24 10.50
CA VAL A 321 8.62 25.39 10.96
C VAL A 321 8.44 23.97 10.44
N PRO A 322 8.89 23.68 9.22
CA PRO A 322 8.66 22.37 8.61
C PRO A 322 9.47 21.27 9.29
N THR A 323 8.84 20.12 9.48
CA THR A 323 9.49 18.85 9.81
C THR A 323 9.25 17.84 8.70
N ARG A 324 10.02 16.74 8.69
CA ARG A 324 9.89 15.69 7.69
C ARG A 324 9.74 14.34 8.38
N ASN A 325 8.58 14.10 8.95
CA ASN A 325 8.27 12.78 9.49
C ASN A 325 7.68 11.89 8.39
N ARG A 326 8.40 10.82 8.02
CA ARG A 326 7.95 9.80 7.07
C ARG A 326 7.41 8.53 7.74
N SER A 327 7.44 8.46 9.07
CA SER A 327 6.94 7.31 9.84
C SER A 327 5.44 7.36 10.12
N VAL A 328 4.69 8.17 9.35
CA VAL A 328 3.24 8.37 9.49
C VAL A 328 2.44 7.60 8.46
N LEU A 329 1.19 7.30 8.79
CA LEU A 329 0.25 6.66 7.88
C LEU A 329 -0.13 7.59 6.73
N ALA A 330 -0.42 8.84 7.05
CA ALA A 330 -0.76 9.86 6.07
C ALA A 330 -0.02 11.16 6.40
N GLY A 331 0.72 11.69 5.45
CA GLY A 331 1.46 12.96 5.55
C GLY A 331 0.82 14.08 4.74
N LEU A 332 0.79 15.30 5.29
CA LEU A 332 0.42 16.48 4.52
C LEU A 332 1.61 16.95 3.68
N ILE A 333 1.40 17.00 2.38
CA ILE A 333 2.33 17.62 1.42
C ILE A 333 1.75 18.95 1.00
N ARG A 334 2.52 20.03 1.20
CA ARG A 334 2.11 21.38 0.85
C ARG A 334 3.29 22.21 0.38
N ASP A 335 3.03 23.10 -0.55
CA ASP A 335 3.97 24.08 -1.03
C ASP A 335 3.25 25.42 -1.19
N ILE A 336 3.73 26.44 -0.45
CA ILE A 336 3.16 27.78 -0.50
C ILE A 336 3.33 28.43 -1.88
N ALA A 337 4.42 28.08 -2.59
CA ALA A 337 4.67 28.56 -3.96
C ALA A 337 3.79 27.86 -5.00
N SER A 338 3.29 26.67 -4.68
CA SER A 338 2.41 25.87 -5.55
C SER A 338 1.19 25.35 -4.79
N PRO A 339 0.22 26.23 -4.41
CA PRO A 339 -0.93 25.84 -3.59
C PRO A 339 -1.77 24.72 -4.19
N ALA A 340 -1.83 24.61 -5.52
CA ALA A 340 -2.56 23.55 -6.21
C ALA A 340 -2.03 22.14 -5.87
N ALA A 341 -0.77 22.04 -5.44
CA ALA A 341 -0.11 20.77 -5.13
C ALA A 341 -0.41 20.24 -3.70
N THR A 342 -1.15 20.99 -2.86
CA THR A 342 -1.49 20.55 -1.50
C THR A 342 -2.34 19.29 -1.55
N ARG A 343 -1.87 18.24 -0.82
CA ARG A 343 -2.48 16.91 -0.82
C ARG A 343 -2.05 16.11 0.40
N PHE A 344 -2.72 15.00 0.66
CA PHE A 344 -2.24 13.99 1.58
C PHE A 344 -1.59 12.83 0.81
N GLU A 345 -0.52 12.29 1.37
CA GLU A 345 0.14 11.07 0.93
C GLU A 345 -0.19 9.95 1.90
N LEU A 346 -0.95 8.95 1.46
CA LEU A 346 -1.18 7.72 2.21
C LEU A 346 -0.05 6.73 1.89
N ARG A 347 0.69 6.31 2.92
CA ARG A 347 1.93 5.54 2.76
C ARG A 347 1.76 4.02 2.90
N ALA A 348 0.60 3.55 3.32
CA ALA A 348 0.32 2.12 3.52
C ALA A 348 0.05 1.31 2.25
N PRO A 349 -0.50 1.84 1.14
CA PRO A 349 -0.72 1.08 -0.08
C PRO A 349 0.58 0.48 -0.62
N ASN A 350 0.47 -0.60 -1.37
CA ASN A 350 1.57 -1.36 -1.95
C ASN A 350 1.14 -1.93 -3.31
N PRO A 351 2.05 -2.41 -4.16
CA PRO A 351 1.71 -2.86 -5.52
C PRO A 351 0.69 -4.00 -5.62
N PHE A 352 0.29 -4.64 -4.52
CA PHE A 352 -0.82 -5.61 -4.47
C PHE A 352 -2.16 -4.99 -4.04
N THR A 353 -2.17 -3.73 -3.64
CA THR A 353 -3.40 -3.00 -3.31
C THR A 353 -4.33 -2.95 -4.52
N ASN A 354 -5.63 -3.12 -4.28
CA ASN A 354 -6.63 -2.76 -5.28
C ASN A 354 -6.81 -1.24 -5.25
N THR A 355 -6.06 -0.53 -6.09
CA THR A 355 -5.97 0.93 -6.13
C THR A 355 -7.35 1.60 -6.23
N PHE A 356 -8.28 1.04 -7.02
CA PHE A 356 -9.65 1.56 -7.12
C PHE A 356 -10.38 1.54 -5.79
N ILE A 357 -10.30 0.41 -5.08
CA ILE A 357 -11.02 0.23 -3.81
C ILE A 357 -10.38 1.06 -2.69
N ALA A 358 -9.04 1.09 -2.64
CA ALA A 358 -8.32 1.87 -1.65
C ALA A 358 -8.63 3.36 -1.75
N ILE A 359 -8.62 3.93 -2.96
CA ILE A 359 -8.97 5.32 -3.21
C ILE A 359 -10.45 5.57 -2.84
N ALA A 360 -11.37 4.68 -3.22
CA ALA A 360 -12.78 4.80 -2.90
C ALA A 360 -13.01 4.87 -1.38
N MET A 361 -12.38 3.95 -0.61
CA MET A 361 -12.49 3.93 0.85
C MET A 361 -11.93 5.20 1.50
N CYS A 362 -10.81 5.72 0.99
CA CYS A 362 -10.22 6.97 1.50
C CYS A 362 -11.16 8.16 1.27
N TYR A 363 -11.78 8.28 0.11
CA TYR A 363 -12.73 9.38 -0.14
C TYR A 363 -14.03 9.24 0.66
N LEU A 364 -14.51 8.02 0.92
CA LEU A 364 -15.66 7.80 1.82
C LEU A 364 -15.32 8.19 3.26
N GLY A 365 -14.15 7.79 3.76
CA GLY A 365 -13.67 8.23 5.08
C GLY A 365 -13.50 9.75 5.16
N ALA A 366 -12.90 10.36 4.12
CA ALA A 366 -12.77 11.80 4.03
C ALA A 366 -14.13 12.53 4.06
N LEU A 367 -15.14 12.00 3.37
CA LEU A 367 -16.49 12.57 3.34
C LEU A 367 -17.10 12.64 4.74
N ASP A 368 -16.98 11.60 5.54
CA ASP A 368 -17.55 11.59 6.90
C ASP A 368 -16.91 12.67 7.78
N GLY A 369 -15.57 12.79 7.76
CA GLY A 369 -14.88 13.85 8.49
C GLY A 369 -15.18 15.27 7.94
N ILE A 370 -15.36 15.42 6.63
CA ILE A 370 -15.77 16.68 6.03
C ILE A 370 -17.18 17.07 6.49
N LYS A 371 -18.13 16.12 6.56
CA LYS A 371 -19.46 16.36 7.13
C LYS A 371 -19.35 16.94 8.54
N TYR A 372 -18.54 16.29 9.40
CA TYR A 372 -18.31 16.77 10.75
C TYR A 372 -17.69 18.17 10.76
N ALA A 373 -16.58 18.38 10.10
CA ALA A 373 -15.84 19.64 10.13
C ALA A 373 -16.67 20.83 9.65
N LEU A 374 -17.44 20.67 8.57
CA LEU A 374 -18.26 21.75 8.01
C LEU A 374 -19.52 21.99 8.83
N SER A 375 -20.18 20.94 9.37
CA SER A 375 -21.44 21.08 10.11
C SER A 375 -21.27 21.45 11.58
N SER A 376 -20.12 21.16 12.21
CA SER A 376 -19.86 21.45 13.62
C SER A 376 -19.77 22.93 13.95
N GLY A 377 -19.48 23.76 12.95
CA GLY A 377 -19.23 25.18 13.14
C GLY A 377 -17.87 25.50 13.77
N LYS A 378 -16.99 24.52 14.03
CA LYS A 378 -15.64 24.73 14.57
C LYS A 378 -14.76 25.55 13.62
N SER A 379 -13.88 26.34 14.19
CA SER A 379 -12.80 27.05 13.48
C SER A 379 -11.70 26.05 13.06
N THR A 380 -10.83 26.46 12.15
CA THR A 380 -9.62 25.71 11.76
C THR A 380 -8.72 25.44 12.97
N ALA A 381 -8.60 26.39 13.92
CA ALA A 381 -7.83 26.23 15.14
C ALA A 381 -8.42 25.17 16.08
N GLU A 382 -9.76 25.11 16.23
CA GLU A 382 -10.41 24.08 17.05
C GLU A 382 -10.30 22.69 16.41
N LEU A 383 -10.38 22.59 15.07
CA LEU A 383 -10.16 21.33 14.35
C LEU A 383 -8.70 20.85 14.47
N LEU A 384 -7.74 21.77 14.37
CA LEU A 384 -6.31 21.46 14.61
C LEU A 384 -6.08 20.99 16.05
N ALA A 385 -6.70 21.64 17.03
CA ALA A 385 -6.58 21.26 18.44
C ALA A 385 -7.12 19.84 18.66
N GLU A 386 -8.28 19.49 18.09
CA GLU A 386 -8.84 18.15 18.17
C GLU A 386 -7.96 17.09 17.49
N LEU A 387 -7.41 17.38 16.30
CA LEU A 387 -6.47 16.49 15.61
C LEU A 387 -5.17 16.28 16.40
N SER A 388 -4.73 17.31 17.15
CA SER A 388 -3.48 17.31 17.92
C SER A 388 -3.64 16.90 19.39
N LYS A 389 -4.83 16.46 19.78
CA LYS A 389 -5.12 16.04 21.16
C LYS A 389 -4.25 14.87 21.61
N LYS A 390 -4.03 14.79 22.92
CA LYS A 390 -3.37 13.64 23.58
C LYS A 390 -4.37 12.55 23.92
N PRO A 391 -3.93 11.30 24.15
CA PRO A 391 -4.79 10.26 24.69
C PRO A 391 -5.43 10.70 26.01
N GLY A 392 -6.75 10.48 26.13
CA GLY A 392 -7.56 10.87 27.30
C GLY A 392 -8.11 12.29 27.26
N GLU A 393 -7.72 13.14 26.32
CA GLU A 393 -8.32 14.46 26.12
C GLU A 393 -9.67 14.35 25.39
N ASP A 394 -10.57 15.29 25.66
CA ASP A 394 -11.90 15.34 25.05
C ASP A 394 -11.81 15.60 23.55
N ALA A 395 -12.70 14.93 22.83
CA ALA A 395 -12.90 15.09 21.40
C ALA A 395 -14.38 14.88 21.06
N ASP A 396 -14.86 15.61 20.08
CA ASP A 396 -16.25 15.48 19.60
C ASP A 396 -16.39 14.46 18.47
N TYR A 397 -15.31 14.25 17.70
CA TYR A 397 -15.30 13.39 16.53
C TYR A 397 -14.27 12.26 16.61
N LEU A 398 -13.03 12.58 16.96
CA LEU A 398 -11.96 11.60 17.08
C LEU A 398 -12.06 10.81 18.40
N GLU A 399 -11.56 9.60 18.42
CA GLU A 399 -11.58 8.76 19.62
C GLU A 399 -10.70 9.35 20.73
N LYS A 400 -11.19 9.29 21.99
CA LYS A 400 -10.54 9.95 23.12
C LYS A 400 -9.29 9.22 23.61
N ASP A 401 -9.22 7.91 23.42
CA ASP A 401 -8.21 7.02 23.98
C ASP A 401 -6.87 7.06 23.27
N ARG A 402 -6.75 7.74 22.12
CA ARG A 402 -5.53 7.80 21.33
C ARG A 402 -5.21 9.19 20.77
N ALA A 403 -3.94 9.37 20.34
CA ALA A 403 -3.48 10.51 19.55
C ALA A 403 -3.54 10.18 18.06
N TYR A 404 -3.63 11.23 17.22
CA TYR A 404 -3.73 11.11 15.77
C TYR A 404 -2.68 11.91 15.02
N ARG A 405 -1.86 12.72 15.70
CA ARG A 405 -0.81 13.54 15.10
C ARG A 405 0.52 13.32 15.80
N SER A 406 1.58 13.20 15.02
CA SER A 406 2.97 13.23 15.48
C SER A 406 3.85 13.88 14.43
N GLU A 407 4.65 14.88 14.81
CA GLU A 407 5.65 15.48 13.94
C GLU A 407 7.04 14.87 14.17
N VAL A 408 7.18 13.99 15.17
CA VAL A 408 8.40 13.22 15.42
C VAL A 408 8.24 11.79 14.91
N ASP A 409 9.37 11.16 14.56
CA ASP A 409 9.36 9.77 14.11
C ASP A 409 8.82 8.84 15.21
N VAL A 410 7.73 8.12 14.88
CA VAL A 410 7.03 7.29 15.88
C VAL A 410 7.81 6.02 16.24
N PHE A 411 8.78 5.62 15.43
CA PHE A 411 9.62 4.45 15.70
C PHE A 411 10.91 4.78 16.43
N GLU A 412 11.45 5.97 16.22
CA GLU A 412 12.65 6.42 16.93
C GLU A 412 12.31 6.96 18.32
N ASN A 413 11.14 7.59 18.46
CA ASN A 413 10.78 8.33 19.69
C ASN A 413 9.87 7.54 20.66
N PHE A 414 9.30 6.40 20.24
CA PHE A 414 8.41 5.59 21.06
C PHE A 414 8.76 4.10 20.94
N ASN A 415 8.79 3.37 22.05
CA ASN A 415 8.85 1.92 22.03
C ASN A 415 7.50 1.31 21.63
N ASP A 416 7.40 -0.02 21.48
CA ASP A 416 6.19 -0.69 21.01
C ASP A 416 4.98 -0.50 21.94
N GLU A 417 5.20 -0.51 23.25
CA GLU A 417 4.14 -0.31 24.25
C GLU A 417 3.62 1.12 24.21
N GLU A 418 4.52 2.09 24.13
CA GLU A 418 4.19 3.51 24.00
C GLU A 418 3.42 3.80 22.72
N ARG A 419 3.91 3.27 21.57
CA ARG A 419 3.20 3.42 20.28
C ARG A 419 1.81 2.84 20.31
N ASN A 420 1.66 1.62 20.85
CA ASN A 420 0.36 0.97 20.95
C ASN A 420 -0.62 1.74 21.86
N ALA A 421 -0.11 2.30 22.95
CA ALA A 421 -0.91 3.13 23.86
C ALA A 421 -1.28 4.49 23.24
N MET A 422 -0.37 5.09 22.43
CA MET A 422 -0.58 6.41 21.82
C MET A 422 -1.46 6.34 20.57
N PHE A 423 -1.23 5.37 19.68
CA PHE A 423 -1.77 5.38 18.31
C PHE A 423 -2.60 4.13 17.97
N GLY A 424 -2.80 3.22 18.93
CA GLY A 424 -3.50 1.97 18.73
C GLY A 424 -2.61 0.85 18.19
N LYS A 425 -3.04 -0.39 18.42
CA LYS A 425 -2.31 -1.59 18.01
C LYS A 425 -2.58 -1.93 16.54
N ALA A 426 -1.51 -2.12 15.78
CA ALA A 426 -1.60 -2.54 14.39
C ALA A 426 -1.96 -4.04 14.26
N PRO A 427 -2.72 -4.43 13.21
CA PRO A 427 -2.99 -5.84 12.92
C PRO A 427 -1.71 -6.54 12.45
N ARG A 428 -1.51 -7.78 12.92
CA ARG A 428 -0.34 -8.61 12.54
C ARG A 428 -0.64 -9.61 11.44
N THR A 429 -1.92 -9.90 11.21
CA THR A 429 -2.37 -10.86 10.18
C THR A 429 -3.50 -10.30 9.34
N VAL A 430 -3.71 -10.89 8.17
CA VAL A 430 -4.83 -10.53 7.29
C VAL A 430 -6.17 -10.77 7.99
N TRP A 431 -6.28 -11.85 8.77
CA TRP A 431 -7.49 -12.11 9.55
C TRP A 431 -7.77 -11.01 10.60
N GLU A 432 -6.77 -10.64 11.43
CA GLU A 432 -6.91 -9.53 12.39
C GLU A 432 -7.35 -8.24 11.70
N ASN A 433 -6.76 -7.94 10.54
CA ASN A 433 -7.10 -6.76 9.77
C ASN A 433 -8.57 -6.79 9.32
N PHE A 434 -9.05 -7.89 8.73
CA PHE A 434 -10.44 -8.02 8.31
C PHE A 434 -11.44 -8.17 9.47
N LYS A 435 -11.00 -8.61 10.63
CA LYS A 435 -11.83 -8.69 11.84
C LYS A 435 -12.32 -7.30 12.30
N ALA A 436 -11.57 -6.24 11.97
CA ALA A 436 -11.97 -4.85 12.23
C ALA A 436 -13.35 -4.51 11.65
N LEU A 437 -13.73 -5.07 10.48
CA LEU A 437 -15.04 -4.83 9.86
C LEU A 437 -16.21 -5.30 10.75
N SER A 438 -16.00 -6.32 11.59
CA SER A 438 -16.98 -6.81 12.54
C SER A 438 -16.80 -6.24 13.95
N THR A 439 -15.60 -5.74 14.26
CA THR A 439 -15.29 -5.09 15.55
C THR A 439 -15.83 -3.66 15.61
N TYR A 440 -15.82 -2.96 14.47
CA TYR A 440 -16.25 -1.56 14.34
C TYR A 440 -17.36 -1.43 13.28
N PRO A 441 -18.54 -2.07 13.51
CA PRO A 441 -19.62 -2.08 12.51
C PRO A 441 -20.18 -0.69 12.25
N GLU A 442 -20.19 0.21 13.24
CA GLU A 442 -20.61 1.61 13.11
C GLU A 442 -19.70 2.40 12.16
N LYS A 443 -18.35 2.21 12.24
CA LYS A 443 -17.41 2.86 11.31
C LYS A 443 -17.62 2.35 9.88
N LEU A 444 -17.93 1.07 9.72
CA LEU A 444 -18.24 0.51 8.40
C LEU A 444 -19.57 1.04 7.85
N ASP A 445 -20.57 1.26 8.75
CA ASP A 445 -21.87 1.81 8.39
C ASP A 445 -21.75 3.25 7.90
N ASP A 446 -20.88 4.05 8.53
CA ASP A 446 -20.60 5.43 8.12
C ASP A 446 -20.00 5.51 6.70
N LEU A 447 -19.26 4.49 6.26
CA LEU A 447 -18.62 4.44 4.94
C LEU A 447 -19.48 3.76 3.88
N ALA A 448 -20.41 2.88 4.27
CA ALA A 448 -21.22 2.14 3.32
C ALA A 448 -22.28 3.04 2.66
N CYS A 449 -22.38 2.98 1.35
CA CYS A 449 -23.35 3.75 0.56
C CYS A 449 -23.78 2.95 -0.68
N ASP A 450 -24.69 3.51 -1.49
CA ASP A 450 -25.12 2.86 -2.74
C ASP A 450 -23.98 2.66 -3.74
N ALA A 451 -22.98 3.55 -3.73
CA ALA A 451 -21.81 3.44 -4.59
C ALA A 451 -20.88 2.29 -4.15
N PHE A 452 -20.76 2.02 -2.84
CA PHE A 452 -19.97 0.94 -2.30
C PHE A 452 -20.73 0.22 -1.17
N GLN A 453 -21.51 -0.77 -1.54
CA GLN A 453 -22.43 -1.48 -0.65
C GLN A 453 -21.69 -2.51 0.22
N LYS A 454 -22.15 -2.72 1.45
CA LYS A 454 -21.60 -3.74 2.39
C LYS A 454 -21.48 -5.14 1.79
N ARG A 455 -22.42 -5.57 0.95
CA ARG A 455 -22.34 -6.88 0.28
C ARG A 455 -21.10 -7.03 -0.61
N ILE A 456 -20.63 -5.92 -1.22
CA ILE A 456 -19.42 -5.91 -2.04
C ILE A 456 -18.18 -5.90 -1.15
N MET A 457 -18.21 -5.15 -0.05
CA MET A 457 -17.17 -5.15 0.97
C MET A 457 -16.99 -6.56 1.57
N GLU A 458 -18.08 -7.25 1.89
CA GLU A 458 -18.03 -8.63 2.38
C GLU A 458 -17.50 -9.61 1.32
N SER A 459 -17.89 -9.44 0.06
CA SER A 459 -17.33 -10.23 -1.04
C SER A 459 -15.81 -10.03 -1.20
N PHE A 460 -15.32 -8.80 -1.07
CA PHE A 460 -13.89 -8.50 -1.08
C PHE A 460 -13.18 -9.20 0.09
N LYS A 461 -13.74 -9.12 1.30
CA LYS A 461 -13.23 -9.81 2.49
C LYS A 461 -13.11 -11.32 2.27
N LEU A 462 -14.16 -11.97 1.78
CA LEU A 462 -14.14 -13.41 1.49
C LEU A 462 -13.06 -13.78 0.49
N GLY A 463 -12.90 -12.99 -0.58
CA GLY A 463 -11.85 -13.19 -1.57
C GLY A 463 -10.44 -13.01 -1.00
N ALA A 464 -10.23 -12.00 -0.14
CA ALA A 464 -8.95 -11.75 0.51
C ALA A 464 -8.59 -12.86 1.52
N LEU A 465 -9.54 -13.32 2.32
CA LEU A 465 -9.33 -14.41 3.28
C LEU A 465 -9.04 -15.74 2.59
N SER A 466 -9.77 -16.05 1.50
CA SER A 466 -9.48 -17.24 0.70
C SER A 466 -8.06 -17.20 0.12
N ARG A 467 -7.63 -16.06 -0.42
CA ARG A 467 -6.26 -15.87 -0.90
C ARG A 467 -5.23 -16.01 0.23
N TRP A 468 -5.48 -15.40 1.39
CA TRP A 468 -4.60 -15.51 2.56
C TRP A 468 -4.44 -16.98 3.01
N ALA A 469 -5.53 -17.75 3.08
CA ALA A 469 -5.46 -19.16 3.43
C ALA A 469 -4.61 -19.98 2.44
N LEU A 470 -4.79 -19.75 1.12
CA LEU A 470 -3.99 -20.38 0.08
C LEU A 470 -2.52 -19.96 0.16
N GLU A 471 -2.25 -18.68 0.36
CA GLU A 471 -0.91 -18.14 0.48
C GLU A 471 -0.18 -18.70 1.70
N LEU A 472 -0.85 -18.77 2.85
CA LEU A 472 -0.30 -19.35 4.07
C LEU A 472 0.03 -20.84 3.88
N GLN A 473 -0.87 -21.60 3.26
CA GLN A 473 -0.71 -23.02 3.07
C GLN A 473 0.33 -23.40 2.01
N TYR A 474 0.37 -22.68 0.88
CA TYR A 474 1.13 -23.09 -0.31
C TYR A 474 2.39 -22.25 -0.58
N ARG A 475 2.53 -21.07 0.04
CA ARG A 475 3.73 -20.23 -0.06
C ARG A 475 4.44 -20.07 1.27
N ILE A 476 3.80 -19.45 2.26
CA ILE A 476 4.48 -19.02 3.51
C ILE A 476 4.99 -20.21 4.32
N ILE A 477 4.16 -21.22 4.56
CA ILE A 477 4.60 -22.43 5.30
C ILE A 477 5.68 -23.19 4.54
N PRO A 478 5.59 -23.46 3.23
CA PRO A 478 6.70 -24.11 2.49
C PRO A 478 8.00 -23.30 2.48
N GLU A 479 7.94 -21.98 2.30
CA GLU A 479 9.13 -21.12 2.37
C GLU A 479 9.80 -21.18 3.76
N ASN A 480 9.00 -21.10 4.83
CA ASN A 480 9.50 -21.22 6.20
C ASN A 480 10.02 -22.62 6.51
N LEU A 481 9.36 -23.67 6.02
CA LEU A 481 9.86 -25.04 6.16
C LEU A 481 11.23 -25.22 5.49
N SER A 482 11.43 -24.64 4.31
CA SER A 482 12.73 -24.66 3.63
C SER A 482 13.83 -24.00 4.47
N LYS A 483 13.53 -22.86 5.13
CA LYS A 483 14.48 -22.20 6.05
C LYS A 483 14.75 -23.05 7.30
N VAL A 484 13.72 -23.68 7.87
CA VAL A 484 13.86 -24.61 9.00
C VAL A 484 14.76 -25.81 8.64
N ILE A 485 14.62 -26.34 7.44
CA ILE A 485 15.45 -27.45 6.93
C ILE A 485 16.89 -26.97 6.71
N ALA A 486 17.09 -25.82 6.11
CA ALA A 486 18.42 -25.26 5.81
C ALA A 486 19.23 -24.86 7.06
N ALA A 487 18.59 -24.68 8.22
CA ALA A 487 19.30 -24.48 9.49
C ALA A 487 19.85 -25.82 9.99
N GLU A 488 21.02 -26.24 9.51
CA GLU A 488 21.68 -27.55 9.81
C GLU A 488 22.73 -27.42 10.89
N GLN A 489 23.04 -28.56 11.53
CA GLN A 489 24.17 -28.68 12.46
C GLN A 489 25.48 -28.65 11.66
N LEU A 490 26.38 -27.74 12.02
CA LEU A 490 27.64 -27.54 11.27
C LEU A 490 28.68 -28.58 11.59
N HIS A 491 28.80 -29.01 12.87
CA HIS A 491 29.73 -30.03 13.30
C HIS A 491 29.02 -31.14 14.08
N ALA A 492 29.52 -32.36 13.99
CA ALA A 492 29.03 -33.47 14.81
C ALA A 492 29.32 -33.22 16.31
N ASP A 493 28.54 -33.83 17.19
CA ASP A 493 28.65 -33.59 18.64
C ASP A 493 30.06 -33.87 19.19
N GLY A 494 30.81 -34.82 18.59
CA GLY A 494 32.18 -35.14 18.96
C GLY A 494 33.24 -34.11 18.55
N ASP A 495 32.90 -33.28 17.59
CA ASP A 495 33.77 -32.23 17.03
C ASP A 495 33.37 -30.83 17.49
N SER A 496 32.24 -30.70 18.23
CA SER A 496 31.67 -29.45 18.72
C SER A 496 32.14 -29.13 20.14
N ASN A 497 32.33 -27.87 20.47
CA ASN A 497 32.52 -27.43 21.85
C ASN A 497 31.18 -27.36 22.62
N ALA A 498 31.26 -27.25 23.96
CA ALA A 498 30.05 -27.24 24.80
C ALA A 498 29.04 -26.11 24.48
N LEU A 499 29.54 -24.93 24.10
CA LEU A 499 28.68 -23.78 23.71
C LEU A 499 27.96 -24.06 22.39
N GLU A 500 28.67 -24.66 21.45
CA GLU A 500 28.09 -25.01 20.15
C GLU A 500 26.99 -26.07 20.29
N VAL A 501 27.23 -27.12 21.11
CA VAL A 501 26.22 -28.14 21.41
C VAL A 501 25.00 -27.53 22.11
N GLU A 502 25.18 -26.62 23.08
CA GLU A 502 24.09 -25.93 23.75
C GLU A 502 23.24 -25.10 22.78
N ARG A 503 23.89 -24.31 21.90
CA ARG A 503 23.21 -23.48 20.89
C ARG A 503 22.43 -24.35 19.91
N TRP A 504 23.08 -25.41 19.38
CA TRP A 504 22.41 -26.32 18.47
C TRP A 504 21.20 -27.03 19.09
N THR A 505 21.31 -27.43 20.34
CA THR A 505 20.19 -28.06 21.07
C THR A 505 18.96 -27.15 21.11
N LYS A 506 19.15 -25.86 21.38
CA LYS A 506 18.05 -24.85 21.38
C LYS A 506 17.48 -24.66 19.98
N ILE A 507 18.33 -24.53 18.97
CA ILE A 507 17.93 -24.39 17.56
C ILE A 507 17.12 -25.60 17.11
N ASN A 508 17.59 -26.82 17.40
CA ASN A 508 16.91 -28.05 16.99
C ASN A 508 15.56 -28.26 17.69
N ALA A 509 15.44 -27.82 18.94
CA ALA A 509 14.15 -27.81 19.65
C ALA A 509 13.14 -26.88 18.93
N LEU A 510 13.56 -25.67 18.57
CA LEU A 510 12.73 -24.70 17.86
C LEU A 510 12.36 -25.17 16.44
N ARG A 511 13.30 -25.77 15.71
CA ARG A 511 13.04 -26.39 14.39
C ARG A 511 11.97 -27.49 14.49
N THR A 512 12.05 -28.34 15.55
CA THR A 512 11.07 -29.41 15.80
C THR A 512 9.69 -28.82 16.08
N GLU A 513 9.60 -27.82 16.93
CA GLU A 513 8.33 -27.15 17.26
C GLU A 513 7.68 -26.50 16.03
N LEU A 514 8.47 -25.85 15.17
CA LEU A 514 8.00 -25.20 13.96
C LEU A 514 7.51 -26.19 12.90
N GLY A 515 8.34 -27.20 12.53
CA GLY A 515 8.15 -27.94 11.29
C GLY A 515 8.07 -29.47 11.41
N ARG A 516 8.28 -30.07 12.59
CA ARG A 516 8.30 -31.53 12.75
C ARG A 516 7.20 -32.02 13.67
N ASP A 517 6.29 -32.84 13.13
CA ASP A 517 5.32 -33.53 13.93
C ASP A 517 5.98 -34.67 14.75
N THR A 518 5.52 -34.84 15.97
CA THR A 518 5.96 -35.88 16.89
C THR A 518 4.78 -36.74 17.33
N GLU A 519 5.02 -37.88 17.95
CA GLU A 519 3.94 -38.70 18.54
C GLU A 519 3.12 -37.97 19.60
N LYS A 520 3.71 -36.95 20.25
CA LYS A 520 3.08 -36.19 21.34
C LYS A 520 2.42 -34.88 20.92
N SER A 521 2.86 -34.28 19.83
CA SER A 521 2.39 -32.97 19.39
C SER A 521 2.60 -32.74 17.91
N LEU A 522 1.66 -32.03 17.30
CA LEU A 522 1.82 -31.48 15.95
C LEU A 522 2.69 -30.23 15.99
N SER A 523 3.45 -30.04 14.93
CA SER A 523 4.19 -28.81 14.66
C SER A 523 3.25 -27.61 14.45
N ILE A 524 3.79 -26.40 14.61
CA ILE A 524 3.03 -25.17 14.34
C ILE A 524 2.52 -25.16 12.89
N PHE A 525 3.34 -25.57 11.92
CA PHE A 525 2.93 -25.63 10.51
C PHE A 525 1.74 -26.58 10.29
N SER A 526 1.74 -27.73 10.94
CA SER A 526 0.64 -28.70 10.86
C SER A 526 -0.64 -28.20 11.55
N LYS A 527 -0.51 -27.54 12.70
CA LYS A 527 -1.64 -26.92 13.42
C LYS A 527 -2.30 -25.82 12.59
N ILE A 528 -1.50 -24.95 11.94
CA ILE A 528 -2.03 -23.90 11.05
C ILE A 528 -2.84 -24.53 9.90
N LYS A 529 -2.30 -25.57 9.24
CA LYS A 529 -3.01 -26.28 8.16
C LYS A 529 -4.31 -26.90 8.63
N GLN A 530 -4.35 -27.47 9.84
CA GLN A 530 -5.57 -28.02 10.43
C GLN A 530 -6.62 -26.93 10.73
N ALA A 531 -6.19 -25.79 11.30
CA ALA A 531 -7.07 -24.67 11.58
C ALA A 531 -7.68 -24.10 10.29
N LEU A 532 -6.87 -23.92 9.23
CA LEU A 532 -7.36 -23.48 7.92
C LEU A 532 -8.34 -24.48 7.29
N ALA A 533 -8.10 -25.79 7.42
CA ALA A 533 -9.01 -26.83 6.91
C ALA A 533 -10.36 -26.90 7.67
N ALA A 534 -10.39 -26.36 8.89
CA ALA A 534 -11.60 -26.25 9.71
C ALA A 534 -12.26 -24.85 9.62
N ASP A 535 -11.80 -23.96 8.73
CA ASP A 535 -12.20 -22.54 8.65
C ASP A 535 -12.05 -21.78 9.98
N ASP A 536 -11.17 -22.26 10.90
CA ASP A 536 -10.86 -21.61 12.16
C ASP A 536 -9.76 -20.57 11.95
N TYR A 537 -10.17 -19.44 11.38
CA TYR A 537 -9.25 -18.34 11.07
C TYR A 537 -8.68 -17.65 12.32
N ASP A 538 -9.38 -17.65 13.46
CA ASP A 538 -8.85 -17.10 14.72
C ASP A 538 -7.65 -17.93 15.21
N THR A 539 -7.77 -19.25 15.25
CA THR A 539 -6.66 -20.14 15.60
C THR A 539 -5.53 -20.06 14.57
N ALA A 540 -5.83 -20.08 13.28
CA ALA A 540 -4.82 -19.96 12.22
C ALA A 540 -4.03 -18.65 12.33
N SER A 541 -4.70 -17.54 12.62
CA SER A 541 -4.11 -16.22 12.80
C SER A 541 -3.16 -16.17 14.01
N ASN A 542 -3.59 -16.66 15.17
CA ASN A 542 -2.77 -16.71 16.38
C ASN A 542 -1.52 -17.56 16.18
N LEU A 543 -1.67 -18.74 15.56
CA LEU A 543 -0.53 -19.63 15.24
C LEU A 543 0.39 -19.03 14.17
N MET A 544 -0.12 -18.25 13.23
CA MET A 544 0.70 -17.54 12.27
C MET A 544 1.59 -16.47 12.94
N VAL A 545 1.05 -15.75 13.92
CA VAL A 545 1.82 -14.81 14.73
C VAL A 545 2.92 -15.53 15.50
N GLU A 546 2.58 -16.63 16.19
CA GLU A 546 3.55 -17.48 16.89
C GLU A 546 4.63 -18.03 15.95
N MET A 547 4.23 -18.51 14.76
CA MET A 547 5.15 -18.96 13.71
C MET A 547 6.13 -17.86 13.32
N SER A 548 5.63 -16.63 13.06
CA SER A 548 6.49 -15.51 12.66
C SER A 548 7.52 -15.18 13.72
N ASP A 549 7.11 -15.06 14.99
CA ASP A 549 8.00 -14.73 16.10
C ASP A 549 9.08 -15.82 16.30
N LYS A 550 8.71 -17.10 16.16
CA LYS A 550 9.64 -18.22 16.26
C LYS A 550 10.57 -18.35 15.04
N MET A 551 10.12 -17.97 13.85
CA MET A 551 10.98 -17.93 12.66
C MET A 551 12.03 -16.82 12.76
N ASP A 552 11.67 -15.66 13.28
CA ASP A 552 12.63 -14.58 13.56
C ASP A 552 13.64 -15.04 14.61
N GLN A 553 13.18 -15.66 15.71
CA GLN A 553 14.06 -16.25 16.73
C GLN A 553 15.01 -17.34 16.16
N LEU A 554 14.51 -18.22 15.29
CA LEU A 554 15.33 -19.24 14.63
C LEU A 554 16.41 -18.59 13.76
N THR A 555 16.07 -17.56 13.02
CA THR A 555 16.99 -16.84 12.14
C THR A 555 18.13 -16.22 12.94
N ASP A 556 17.82 -15.51 14.03
CA ASP A 556 18.81 -14.87 14.89
C ASP A 556 19.71 -15.89 15.59
N MET A 557 19.12 -16.93 16.17
CA MET A 557 19.87 -18.00 16.85
C MET A 557 20.81 -18.76 15.88
N TYR A 558 20.32 -19.03 14.65
CA TYR A 558 21.12 -19.74 13.66
C TYR A 558 22.22 -18.83 13.10
N TYR A 559 21.97 -17.54 12.93
CA TYR A 559 22.98 -16.55 12.58
C TYR A 559 24.11 -16.53 13.61
N GLU A 560 23.79 -16.42 14.91
CA GLU A 560 24.79 -16.44 15.99
C GLU A 560 25.56 -17.79 16.05
N TYR A 561 24.85 -18.91 15.85
CA TYR A 561 25.45 -20.24 15.83
C TYR A 561 26.43 -20.36 14.69
N SER A 562 26.05 -20.07 13.47
CA SER A 562 26.87 -20.21 12.26
C SER A 562 28.12 -19.32 12.26
N HIS A 563 28.04 -18.10 12.82
CA HIS A 563 29.16 -17.16 12.88
C HIS A 563 30.16 -17.44 13.99
N ASN A 564 29.83 -18.27 14.96
CA ASN A 564 30.69 -18.61 16.08
C ASN A 564 31.14 -20.10 16.10
N ALA A 565 30.79 -20.85 15.07
CA ALA A 565 31.18 -22.25 14.93
C ALA A 565 32.51 -22.45 14.19
N PHE A 566 33.20 -21.36 13.79
CA PHE A 566 34.48 -21.37 13.08
C PHE A 566 35.59 -20.83 13.94
#